data_264548a0eaafd0250d39eeb300883a60
#
_entry.id   264548a0eaafd0250d39eeb300883a60
#
_cell.length_a   1.000
_cell.length_b   1.000
_cell.length_c   1.000
_cell.angle_alpha   90.00
_cell.angle_beta   90.00
_cell.angle_gamma   90.00
#
_symmetry.space_group_name_H-M   'P 1'
#
loop_
_entity.id
_entity.type
_entity.pdbx_description
1 polymer ?
#
loop_
_entity_poly.entity_id
_entity_poly.type
_entity_poly.pdbx_seq_one_letter_code
_entity_poly.pdbx_strand_id
1 'polypeptide(L)'
;MATTKISSTKSTSRAINYAEKRAEEKSALNCDIDYAKSSFKATREMYGKTDGNEGHVVIQSFKPNEVTPEQCNQLGLELAEKIAPNHQVAVYTHNDTDHVHNHIVINSIDLETGKKFNNNKKALHDIRQANDEICVSHNLSIPEEKAKLRYTQAEYSVLNKGKTSWKDEIRHAIDQSQAASYEELGNDLQQNGIKIERITDKTITYRHLEEDKKVRG
;
A
#
# COMPACT_ATOMS: atom_id res chain seq x y z
N MET A 1 -4.73 0.96 13.16
CA MET A 1 -5.12 1.26 11.77
C MET A 1 -4.47 0.23 10.86
N ALA A 2 -5.28 -0.65 10.27
CA ALA A 2 -4.77 -1.69 9.38
C ALA A 2 -4.42 -1.11 8.01
N THR A 3 -3.29 -1.51 7.45
CA THR A 3 -2.82 -1.05 6.13
C THR A 3 -2.46 -2.24 5.26
N THR A 4 -2.65 -2.11 3.95
CA THR A 4 -2.32 -3.16 2.99
C THR A 4 -1.41 -2.65 1.86
N LYS A 5 -0.48 -3.51 1.44
CA LYS A 5 0.41 -3.28 0.30
C LYS A 5 0.52 -4.57 -0.50
N ILE A 6 0.40 -4.50 -1.82
CA ILE A 6 0.63 -5.64 -2.71
C ILE A 6 1.85 -5.43 -3.60
N SER A 7 2.60 -6.49 -3.83
CA SER A 7 3.73 -6.53 -4.76
C SER A 7 3.75 -7.86 -5.52
N SER A 8 4.27 -7.84 -6.76
CA SER A 8 4.49 -9.06 -7.55
C SER A 8 5.85 -9.67 -7.22
N THR A 9 5.94 -11.00 -7.27
CA THR A 9 7.21 -11.73 -7.11
C THR A 9 7.47 -12.69 -8.26
N LYS A 10 8.73 -12.77 -8.68
CA LYS A 10 9.22 -13.77 -9.63
C LYS A 10 9.69 -15.06 -8.96
N SER A 11 9.57 -15.15 -7.62
CA SER A 11 9.91 -16.36 -6.87
C SER A 11 9.06 -16.45 -5.59
N THR A 12 7.99 -17.23 -5.65
CA THR A 12 7.15 -17.53 -4.48
C THR A 12 7.92 -18.28 -3.42
N SER A 13 8.85 -19.17 -3.80
CA SER A 13 9.68 -19.91 -2.85
C SER A 13 10.57 -18.99 -2.02
N ARG A 14 11.16 -17.92 -2.61
CA ARG A 14 11.93 -16.93 -1.85
C ARG A 14 11.04 -16.10 -0.94
N ALA A 15 9.86 -15.72 -1.41
CA ALA A 15 8.89 -14.97 -0.60
C ALA A 15 8.43 -15.78 0.61
N ILE A 16 8.11 -17.06 0.42
CA ILE A 16 7.75 -17.99 1.51
C ILE A 16 8.92 -18.19 2.47
N ASN A 17 10.13 -18.48 1.98
CA ASN A 17 11.30 -18.67 2.86
C ASN A 17 11.58 -17.43 3.73
N TYR A 18 11.39 -16.22 3.19
CA TYR A 18 11.54 -14.99 3.95
C TYR A 18 10.46 -14.85 5.03
N ALA A 19 9.20 -15.10 4.66
CA ALA A 19 8.06 -14.97 5.56
C ALA A 19 8.06 -16.07 6.63
N GLU A 20 8.36 -17.32 6.25
CA GLU A 20 8.37 -18.48 7.15
C GLU A 20 9.42 -18.37 8.26
N LYS A 21 10.60 -17.81 7.96
CA LYS A 21 11.75 -17.80 8.88
C LYS A 21 11.46 -17.12 10.23
N ARG A 22 10.55 -16.15 10.26
CA ARG A 22 10.21 -15.35 11.45
C ARG A 22 8.74 -15.41 11.81
N ALA A 23 8.02 -16.37 11.23
CA ALA A 23 6.59 -16.52 11.47
C ALA A 23 6.33 -17.09 12.86
N GLU A 24 5.50 -16.39 13.62
CA GLU A 24 4.95 -16.86 14.90
C GLU A 24 3.70 -17.73 14.65
N GLU A 25 2.86 -17.30 13.69
CA GLU A 25 1.68 -18.03 13.27
C GLU A 25 1.70 -18.28 11.74
N LYS A 26 1.07 -19.41 11.33
CA LYS A 26 1.01 -19.83 9.93
C LYS A 26 -0.35 -20.42 9.60
N SER A 27 -0.89 -20.10 8.42
CA SER A 27 -2.09 -20.71 7.87
C SER A 27 -2.02 -20.76 6.34
N ALA A 28 -2.92 -21.51 5.72
CA ALA A 28 -2.97 -21.61 4.26
C ALA A 28 -4.40 -21.75 3.75
N LEU A 29 -4.62 -21.33 2.51
CA LEU A 29 -5.85 -21.51 1.75
C LEU A 29 -5.54 -22.36 0.52
N ASN A 30 -6.37 -23.39 0.26
CA ASN A 30 -6.26 -24.30 -0.90
C ASN A 30 -4.91 -25.04 -1.03
N CYS A 31 -4.12 -25.12 0.02
CA CYS A 31 -2.90 -25.93 0.08
C CYS A 31 -2.54 -26.24 1.54
N ASP A 32 -1.63 -27.17 1.73
CA ASP A 32 -1.00 -27.42 3.03
C ASP A 32 0.15 -26.42 3.21
N ILE A 33 0.21 -25.79 4.40
CA ILE A 33 1.20 -24.74 4.72
C ILE A 33 2.65 -25.27 4.67
N ASP A 34 2.87 -26.50 5.12
CA ASP A 34 4.20 -27.11 5.15
C ASP A 34 4.71 -27.47 3.74
N TYR A 35 3.80 -27.70 2.81
CA TYR A 35 4.09 -28.01 1.41
C TYR A 35 3.80 -26.85 0.43
N ALA A 36 3.52 -25.65 0.92
CA ALA A 36 3.12 -24.50 0.11
C ALA A 36 4.09 -24.22 -1.06
N LYS A 37 5.41 -24.29 -0.83
CA LYS A 37 6.43 -24.05 -1.87
C LYS A 37 6.35 -25.03 -3.04
N SER A 38 6.30 -26.33 -2.73
CA SER A 38 6.21 -27.40 -3.73
C SER A 38 4.85 -27.41 -4.42
N SER A 39 3.78 -27.21 -3.66
CA SER A 39 2.41 -27.14 -4.17
C SER A 39 2.22 -25.98 -5.15
N PHE A 40 2.71 -24.78 -4.81
CA PHE A 40 2.68 -23.61 -5.71
C PHE A 40 3.42 -23.87 -7.02
N LYS A 41 4.61 -24.48 -6.93
CA LYS A 41 5.41 -24.83 -8.11
C LYS A 41 4.68 -25.86 -8.97
N ALA A 42 4.21 -26.95 -8.38
CA ALA A 42 3.51 -28.02 -9.10
C ALA A 42 2.26 -27.51 -9.83
N THR A 43 1.48 -26.65 -9.19
CA THR A 43 0.31 -26.03 -9.82
C THR A 43 0.70 -25.20 -11.05
N ARG A 44 1.73 -24.35 -10.95
CA ARG A 44 2.18 -23.56 -12.11
C ARG A 44 2.68 -24.44 -13.25
N GLU A 45 3.39 -25.50 -12.95
CA GLU A 45 3.87 -26.49 -13.95
C GLU A 45 2.69 -27.20 -14.62
N MET A 46 1.71 -27.65 -13.84
CA MET A 46 0.50 -28.33 -14.34
C MET A 46 -0.29 -27.46 -15.33
N TYR A 47 -0.41 -26.17 -15.06
CA TYR A 47 -1.08 -25.20 -15.95
C TYR A 47 -0.18 -24.61 -17.02
N GLY A 48 1.09 -25.02 -17.12
CA GLY A 48 2.06 -24.50 -18.10
C GLY A 48 2.38 -23.01 -17.94
N LYS A 49 2.28 -22.46 -16.71
CA LYS A 49 2.45 -21.03 -16.40
C LYS A 49 3.74 -20.78 -15.58
N THR A 50 4.87 -21.19 -16.15
CA THR A 50 6.17 -21.12 -15.48
C THR A 50 6.95 -19.82 -15.71
N ASP A 51 6.48 -18.95 -16.60
CA ASP A 51 7.09 -17.67 -16.96
C ASP A 51 6.54 -16.48 -16.17
N GLY A 52 7.28 -15.36 -16.14
CA GLY A 52 6.85 -14.09 -15.56
C GLY A 52 6.72 -14.10 -14.05
N ASN A 53 5.64 -13.50 -13.51
CA ASN A 53 5.39 -13.48 -12.07
C ASN A 53 4.83 -14.83 -11.61
N GLU A 54 5.48 -15.42 -10.61
CA GLU A 54 5.05 -16.65 -9.96
C GLU A 54 3.93 -16.44 -8.95
N GLY A 55 3.83 -15.26 -8.39
CA GLY A 55 2.82 -14.92 -7.39
C GLY A 55 2.86 -13.48 -6.95
N HIS A 56 2.10 -13.21 -5.90
CA HIS A 56 1.98 -11.89 -5.29
C HIS A 56 2.15 -11.99 -3.78
N VAL A 57 2.65 -10.92 -3.16
CA VAL A 57 2.74 -10.82 -1.71
C VAL A 57 1.93 -9.61 -1.27
N VAL A 58 0.94 -9.86 -0.41
CA VAL A 58 0.19 -8.83 0.29
C VAL A 58 0.76 -8.73 1.71
N ILE A 59 1.15 -7.53 2.11
CA ILE A 59 1.46 -7.22 3.50
C ILE A 59 0.22 -6.58 4.09
N GLN A 60 -0.30 -7.16 5.19
CA GLN A 60 -1.38 -6.63 6.00
C GLN A 60 -0.82 -6.30 7.37
N SER A 61 -0.82 -5.05 7.78
CA SER A 61 -0.19 -4.58 9.02
C SER A 61 -1.18 -3.86 9.91
N PHE A 62 -1.17 -4.17 11.21
CA PHE A 62 -2.07 -3.61 12.21
C PHE A 62 -1.37 -2.61 13.12
N LYS A 63 -2.15 -1.84 13.87
CA LYS A 63 -1.64 -0.89 14.86
C LYS A 63 -0.99 -1.66 16.04
N PRO A 64 0.03 -1.10 16.69
CA PRO A 64 0.56 -1.72 17.91
C PRO A 64 -0.53 -2.03 18.91
N ASN A 65 -0.51 -3.23 19.50
CA ASN A 65 -1.45 -3.72 20.53
C ASN A 65 -2.93 -3.77 20.09
N GLU A 66 -3.22 -3.77 18.80
CA GLU A 66 -4.58 -3.84 18.26
C GLU A 66 -5.07 -5.28 18.07
N VAL A 67 -4.16 -6.18 17.72
CA VAL A 67 -4.43 -7.62 17.50
C VAL A 67 -3.32 -8.47 18.10
N THR A 68 -3.65 -9.71 18.49
CA THR A 68 -2.65 -10.74 18.80
C THR A 68 -2.12 -11.38 17.52
N PRO A 69 -0.97 -12.09 17.55
CA PRO A 69 -0.46 -12.82 16.37
C PRO A 69 -1.51 -13.81 15.80
N GLU A 70 -2.20 -14.55 16.64
CA GLU A 70 -3.23 -15.50 16.23
C GLU A 70 -4.40 -14.80 15.54
N GLN A 71 -4.88 -13.69 16.11
CA GLN A 71 -5.95 -12.87 15.51
C GLN A 71 -5.48 -12.28 14.18
N CYS A 72 -4.24 -11.78 14.11
CA CYS A 72 -3.66 -11.26 12.90
C CYS A 72 -3.63 -12.33 11.80
N ASN A 73 -3.22 -13.57 12.12
CA ASN A 73 -3.18 -14.69 11.18
C ASN A 73 -4.57 -15.03 10.64
N GLN A 74 -5.59 -15.10 11.52
CA GLN A 74 -6.98 -15.35 11.13
C GLN A 74 -7.50 -14.25 10.18
N LEU A 75 -7.25 -12.98 10.49
CA LEU A 75 -7.63 -11.85 9.63
C LEU A 75 -6.89 -11.87 8.27
N GLY A 76 -5.66 -12.38 8.26
CA GLY A 76 -4.91 -12.61 7.02
C GLY A 76 -5.51 -13.70 6.15
N LEU A 77 -5.97 -14.79 6.77
CA LEU A 77 -6.66 -15.88 6.08
C LEU A 77 -8.01 -15.41 5.53
N GLU A 78 -8.80 -14.68 6.32
CA GLU A 78 -10.07 -14.10 5.89
C GLU A 78 -9.88 -13.12 4.71
N LEU A 79 -8.82 -12.31 4.74
CA LEU A 79 -8.48 -11.45 3.61
C LEU A 79 -8.12 -12.28 2.36
N ALA A 80 -7.35 -13.35 2.52
CA ALA A 80 -6.99 -14.25 1.41
C ALA A 80 -8.23 -14.88 0.77
N GLU A 81 -9.19 -15.33 1.57
CA GLU A 81 -10.47 -15.89 1.11
C GLU A 81 -11.29 -14.87 0.29
N LYS A 82 -11.31 -13.60 0.71
CA LYS A 82 -12.04 -12.55 -0.01
C LYS A 82 -11.38 -12.14 -1.33
N ILE A 83 -10.03 -12.06 -1.38
CA ILE A 83 -9.33 -11.49 -2.54
C ILE A 83 -8.83 -12.55 -3.54
N ALA A 84 -8.65 -13.79 -3.11
CA ALA A 84 -8.05 -14.86 -3.89
C ALA A 84 -8.66 -16.25 -3.55
N PRO A 85 -9.99 -16.43 -3.54
CA PRO A 85 -10.65 -17.64 -3.04
C PRO A 85 -10.21 -18.91 -3.76
N ASN A 86 -9.91 -18.82 -5.05
CA ASN A 86 -9.53 -19.96 -5.89
C ASN A 86 -8.01 -20.08 -6.10
N HIS A 87 -7.22 -19.32 -5.37
CA HIS A 87 -5.75 -19.42 -5.41
C HIS A 87 -5.22 -20.22 -4.22
N GLN A 88 -4.05 -20.81 -4.39
CA GLN A 88 -3.27 -21.28 -3.26
C GLN A 88 -2.64 -20.07 -2.57
N VAL A 89 -2.81 -19.98 -1.27
CA VAL A 89 -2.29 -18.87 -0.45
C VAL A 89 -1.62 -19.42 0.79
N ALA A 90 -0.48 -18.84 1.17
CA ALA A 90 0.20 -19.09 2.43
C ALA A 90 0.29 -17.78 3.22
N VAL A 91 -0.14 -17.81 4.47
CA VAL A 91 -0.17 -16.68 5.39
C VAL A 91 0.83 -16.91 6.50
N TYR A 92 1.72 -15.96 6.71
CA TYR A 92 2.74 -15.97 7.77
C TYR A 92 2.65 -14.70 8.57
N THR A 93 2.48 -14.80 9.88
CA THR A 93 2.35 -13.66 10.78
C THR A 93 3.66 -13.39 11.50
N HIS A 94 4.11 -12.16 11.45
CA HIS A 94 5.29 -11.68 12.17
C HIS A 94 4.89 -10.76 13.32
N ASN A 95 5.61 -10.91 14.44
CA ASN A 95 5.50 -10.08 15.63
C ASN A 95 6.87 -9.56 16.09
N ASP A 96 7.82 -9.45 15.14
CA ASP A 96 9.19 -9.03 15.39
C ASP A 96 9.41 -7.50 15.29
N THR A 97 8.33 -6.76 15.14
CA THR A 97 8.29 -5.30 15.10
C THR A 97 7.13 -4.78 15.97
N ASP A 98 7.06 -3.46 16.19
CA ASP A 98 5.97 -2.83 16.94
C ASP A 98 4.58 -3.10 16.34
N HIS A 99 4.53 -3.47 15.06
CA HIS A 99 3.32 -3.77 14.33
C HIS A 99 3.23 -5.26 14.00
N VAL A 100 2.24 -5.95 14.54
CA VAL A 100 1.92 -7.30 14.08
C VAL A 100 1.45 -7.24 12.62
N HIS A 101 1.99 -8.10 11.79
CA HIS A 101 1.69 -8.06 10.36
C HIS A 101 1.76 -9.42 9.67
N ASN A 102 0.95 -9.56 8.62
CA ASN A 102 0.91 -10.74 7.78
C ASN A 102 1.72 -10.55 6.50
N HIS A 103 2.43 -11.60 6.10
CA HIS A 103 2.89 -11.85 4.75
C HIS A 103 1.98 -12.88 4.10
N ILE A 104 1.09 -12.43 3.22
CA ILE A 104 0.13 -13.27 2.50
C ILE A 104 0.71 -13.53 1.11
N VAL A 105 1.21 -14.74 0.88
CA VAL A 105 1.84 -15.14 -0.38
C VAL A 105 0.80 -15.87 -1.23
N ILE A 106 0.41 -15.28 -2.35
CA ILE A 106 -0.61 -15.78 -3.28
C ILE A 106 0.09 -16.41 -4.49
N ASN A 107 -0.19 -17.68 -4.78
CA ASN A 107 0.22 -18.30 -6.04
C ASN A 107 -0.49 -17.63 -7.22
N SER A 108 0.20 -17.42 -8.33
CA SER A 108 -0.37 -16.69 -9.47
C SER A 108 -1.56 -17.39 -10.12
N ILE A 109 -1.73 -18.69 -9.98
CA ILE A 109 -2.71 -19.48 -10.72
C ILE A 109 -4.01 -19.64 -9.95
N ASP A 110 -5.11 -19.25 -10.57
CA ASP A 110 -6.48 -19.60 -10.18
C ASP A 110 -6.72 -21.08 -10.51
N LEU A 111 -7.08 -21.87 -9.51
CA LEU A 111 -7.22 -23.32 -9.62
C LEU A 111 -8.39 -23.78 -10.50
N GLU A 112 -9.43 -22.96 -10.63
CA GLU A 112 -10.60 -23.26 -11.45
C GLU A 112 -10.40 -22.87 -12.91
N THR A 113 -9.84 -21.69 -13.14
CA THR A 113 -9.76 -21.10 -14.48
C THR A 113 -8.39 -21.20 -15.14
N GLY A 114 -7.33 -21.51 -14.38
CA GLY A 114 -5.94 -21.51 -14.83
C GLY A 114 -5.40 -20.11 -15.19
N LYS A 115 -6.15 -19.04 -14.93
CA LYS A 115 -5.72 -17.68 -15.21
C LYS A 115 -4.79 -17.17 -14.14
N LYS A 116 -3.89 -16.25 -14.50
CA LYS A 116 -3.02 -15.58 -13.52
C LYS A 116 -3.77 -14.50 -12.78
N PHE A 117 -3.49 -14.35 -11.49
CA PHE A 117 -3.96 -13.25 -10.62
C PHE A 117 -3.63 -11.89 -11.25
N ASN A 118 -4.60 -11.02 -11.32
CA ASN A 118 -4.45 -9.69 -11.92
C ASN A 118 -4.14 -8.64 -10.86
N ASN A 119 -2.87 -8.20 -10.81
CA ASN A 119 -2.44 -7.13 -9.92
C ASN A 119 -2.42 -5.79 -10.64
N ASN A 120 -3.55 -5.11 -10.70
CA ASN A 120 -3.70 -3.77 -11.25
C ASN A 120 -4.18 -2.78 -10.17
N LYS A 121 -4.43 -1.52 -10.56
CA LYS A 121 -4.94 -0.48 -9.63
C LYS A 121 -6.28 -0.85 -9.01
N LYS A 122 -7.15 -1.55 -9.76
CA LYS A 122 -8.44 -2.02 -9.25
C LYS A 122 -8.23 -3.09 -8.18
N ALA A 123 -7.38 -4.09 -8.42
CA ALA A 123 -7.05 -5.13 -7.43
C ALA A 123 -6.51 -4.53 -6.12
N LEU A 124 -5.64 -3.51 -6.20
CA LEU A 124 -5.17 -2.81 -5.00
C LEU A 124 -6.32 -2.11 -4.25
N HIS A 125 -7.25 -1.51 -4.97
CA HIS A 125 -8.44 -0.89 -4.35
C HIS A 125 -9.31 -1.95 -3.68
N ASP A 126 -9.61 -3.03 -4.40
CA ASP A 126 -10.46 -4.13 -3.92
C ASP A 126 -9.84 -4.81 -2.66
N ILE A 127 -8.50 -4.99 -2.63
CA ILE A 127 -7.79 -5.51 -1.45
C ILE A 127 -7.94 -4.56 -0.25
N ARG A 128 -7.82 -3.25 -0.45
CA ARG A 128 -7.98 -2.27 0.62
C ARG A 128 -9.40 -2.24 1.15
N GLN A 129 -10.37 -2.25 0.26
CA GLN A 129 -11.78 -2.29 0.63
C GLN A 129 -12.11 -3.57 1.42
N ALA A 130 -11.67 -4.74 0.94
CA ALA A 130 -11.87 -6.02 1.64
C ALA A 130 -11.23 -6.01 3.04
N ASN A 131 -10.01 -5.44 3.16
CA ASN A 131 -9.34 -5.28 4.45
C ASN A 131 -10.13 -4.35 5.40
N ASP A 132 -10.63 -3.22 4.89
CA ASP A 132 -11.39 -2.27 5.71
C ASP A 132 -12.72 -2.88 6.17
N GLU A 133 -13.41 -3.64 5.30
CA GLU A 133 -14.62 -4.39 5.68
C GLU A 133 -14.35 -5.41 6.78
N ILE A 134 -13.24 -6.18 6.69
CA ILE A 134 -12.81 -7.11 7.73
C ILE A 134 -12.52 -6.37 9.03
N CYS A 135 -11.77 -5.27 8.99
CA CYS A 135 -11.46 -4.48 10.17
C CYS A 135 -12.72 -3.97 10.86
N VAL A 136 -13.69 -3.46 10.10
CA VAL A 136 -14.98 -3.00 10.65
C VAL A 136 -15.77 -4.14 11.32
N SER A 137 -15.84 -5.33 10.68
CA SER A 137 -16.54 -6.48 11.23
C SER A 137 -15.94 -7.00 12.53
N HIS A 138 -14.64 -6.81 12.74
CA HIS A 138 -13.93 -7.18 13.96
C HIS A 138 -13.71 -6.01 14.94
N ASN A 139 -14.37 -4.86 14.75
CA ASN A 139 -14.23 -3.64 15.56
C ASN A 139 -12.78 -3.11 15.63
N LEU A 140 -12.00 -3.30 14.57
CA LEU A 140 -10.64 -2.78 14.46
C LEU A 140 -10.61 -1.40 13.79
N SER A 141 -9.55 -0.64 14.02
CA SER A 141 -9.41 0.69 13.44
C SER A 141 -9.12 0.63 11.94
N ILE A 142 -9.86 1.43 11.16
CA ILE A 142 -9.59 1.66 9.73
C ILE A 142 -8.80 2.95 9.54
N PRO A 143 -8.08 3.13 8.41
CA PRO A 143 -7.47 4.41 8.07
C PRO A 143 -8.55 5.50 7.99
N GLU A 144 -8.38 6.56 8.78
CA GLU A 144 -9.19 7.76 8.58
C GLU A 144 -9.02 8.25 7.13
N GLU A 145 -10.09 8.86 6.59
CA GLU A 145 -10.06 9.39 5.21
C GLU A 145 -8.77 10.17 4.95
N LYS A 146 -8.18 9.92 3.79
CA LYS A 146 -6.88 10.43 3.32
C LYS A 146 -6.55 11.77 3.90
N ALA A 147 -5.44 11.86 4.63
CA ALA A 147 -4.88 13.14 5.03
C ALA A 147 -4.95 14.12 3.84
N LYS A 148 -5.54 15.31 4.04
CA LYS A 148 -5.72 16.32 2.98
C LYS A 148 -4.40 16.66 2.28
N LEU A 149 -3.28 16.49 2.99
CA LEU A 149 -1.92 16.74 2.51
C LEU A 149 -1.14 15.42 2.36
N ARG A 150 -0.60 15.17 1.17
CA ARG A 150 0.28 14.04 0.90
C ARG A 150 1.72 14.52 0.82
N TYR A 151 2.51 14.16 1.81
CA TYR A 151 3.94 14.41 1.81
C TYR A 151 4.71 13.31 1.08
N THR A 152 5.72 13.68 0.32
CA THR A 152 6.69 12.73 -0.23
C THR A 152 7.69 12.31 0.85
N GLN A 153 8.40 11.20 0.64
CA GLN A 153 9.46 10.74 1.55
C GLN A 153 10.50 11.84 1.84
N ALA A 154 10.85 12.64 0.83
CA ALA A 154 11.78 13.76 0.97
C ALA A 154 11.21 14.87 1.87
N GLU A 155 9.94 15.20 1.70
CA GLU A 155 9.25 16.18 2.57
C GLU A 155 9.20 15.71 4.01
N TYR A 156 8.84 14.43 4.27
CA TYR A 156 8.89 13.86 5.62
C TYR A 156 10.28 13.95 6.26
N SER A 157 11.34 13.70 5.47
CA SER A 157 12.72 13.82 5.98
C SER A 157 13.09 15.26 6.38
N VAL A 158 12.53 16.27 5.73
CA VAL A 158 12.73 17.69 6.07
C VAL A 158 11.94 18.05 7.32
N LEU A 159 10.66 17.64 7.38
CA LEU A 159 9.77 17.89 8.53
C LEU A 159 10.29 17.23 9.82
N ASN A 160 10.79 15.99 9.74
CA ASN A 160 11.37 15.29 10.90
C ASN A 160 12.64 15.97 11.45
N LYS A 161 13.29 16.81 10.65
CA LYS A 161 14.42 17.68 11.10
C LYS A 161 13.96 19.02 11.65
N GLY A 162 12.65 19.21 11.84
CA GLY A 162 12.07 20.47 12.32
C GLY A 162 12.14 21.63 11.32
N LYS A 163 12.28 21.32 10.01
CA LYS A 163 12.34 22.34 8.94
C LYS A 163 11.07 22.29 8.10
N THR A 164 10.69 23.43 7.54
CA THR A 164 9.59 23.55 6.57
C THR A 164 10.10 23.15 5.18
N SER A 165 9.31 22.43 4.41
CA SER A 165 9.65 22.14 3.02
C SER A 165 9.20 23.29 2.11
N TRP A 166 9.92 23.55 1.03
CA TRP A 166 9.55 24.56 0.05
C TRP A 166 8.14 24.35 -0.54
N LYS A 167 7.64 23.10 -0.56
CA LYS A 167 6.27 22.82 -0.95
C LYS A 167 5.26 23.17 0.12
N ASP A 168 5.61 23.06 1.40
CA ASP A 168 4.75 23.52 2.50
C ASP A 168 4.67 25.03 2.51
N GLU A 169 5.75 25.72 2.18
CA GLU A 169 5.74 27.19 2.03
C GLU A 169 4.77 27.60 0.92
N ILE A 170 4.74 26.90 -0.22
CA ILE A 170 3.75 27.14 -1.27
C ILE A 170 2.32 26.85 -0.77
N ARG A 171 2.09 25.71 -0.10
CA ARG A 171 0.76 25.35 0.44
C ARG A 171 0.27 26.39 1.43
N HIS A 172 1.15 26.78 2.35
CA HIS A 172 0.83 27.76 3.39
C HIS A 172 0.50 29.14 2.80
N ALA A 173 1.26 29.59 1.82
CA ALA A 173 0.99 30.85 1.12
C ALA A 173 -0.35 30.82 0.37
N ILE A 174 -0.71 29.67 -0.24
CA ILE A 174 -2.03 29.49 -0.88
C ILE A 174 -3.15 29.50 0.16
N ASP A 175 -2.98 28.79 1.27
CA ASP A 175 -4.00 28.66 2.31
C ASP A 175 -4.24 29.98 3.05
N GLN A 176 -3.23 30.87 3.14
CA GLN A 176 -3.35 32.19 3.74
C GLN A 176 -3.94 33.25 2.79
N SER A 177 -3.89 33.03 1.49
CA SER A 177 -4.42 33.98 0.51
C SER A 177 -5.95 33.99 0.55
N GLN A 178 -6.52 35.18 0.53
CA GLN A 178 -7.97 35.44 0.40
C GLN A 178 -8.35 35.89 -1.02
N ALA A 179 -7.47 35.68 -1.99
CA ALA A 179 -7.65 36.11 -3.37
C ALA A 179 -8.92 35.52 -3.99
N ALA A 180 -9.71 36.37 -4.63
CA ALA A 180 -10.91 35.99 -5.38
C ALA A 180 -10.63 35.71 -6.86
N SER A 181 -9.41 36.03 -7.34
CA SER A 181 -8.98 35.82 -8.73
C SER A 181 -7.57 35.24 -8.82
N TYR A 182 -7.22 34.65 -9.96
CA TYR A 182 -5.86 34.15 -10.20
C TYR A 182 -4.81 35.26 -10.24
N GLU A 183 -5.20 36.48 -10.63
CA GLU A 183 -4.32 37.65 -10.64
C GLU A 183 -4.00 38.11 -9.21
N GLU A 184 -4.99 38.21 -8.35
CA GLU A 184 -4.83 38.50 -6.93
C GLU A 184 -3.99 37.44 -6.23
N LEU A 185 -4.28 36.16 -6.49
CA LEU A 185 -3.51 35.02 -5.98
C LEU A 185 -2.04 35.12 -6.42
N GLY A 186 -1.79 35.46 -7.68
CA GLY A 186 -0.43 35.67 -8.20
C GLY A 186 0.34 36.76 -7.46
N ASN A 187 -0.32 37.87 -7.15
CA ASN A 187 0.26 38.97 -6.38
C ASN A 187 0.57 38.59 -4.95
N ASP A 188 -0.37 37.89 -4.26
CA ASP A 188 -0.17 37.40 -2.89
C ASP A 188 0.98 36.41 -2.81
N LEU A 189 1.04 35.46 -3.72
CA LEU A 189 2.08 34.45 -3.77
C LEU A 189 3.46 35.06 -4.08
N GLN A 190 3.51 36.08 -4.91
CA GLN A 190 4.76 36.76 -5.27
C GLN A 190 5.41 37.45 -4.04
N GLN A 191 4.61 37.96 -3.09
CA GLN A 191 5.12 38.52 -1.84
C GLN A 191 5.81 37.46 -0.96
N ASN A 192 5.45 36.18 -1.15
CA ASN A 192 6.02 35.02 -0.46
C ASN A 192 7.11 34.30 -1.30
N GLY A 193 7.65 34.93 -2.32
CA GLY A 193 8.68 34.32 -3.17
C GLY A 193 8.17 33.18 -4.08
N ILE A 194 6.87 33.12 -4.37
CA ILE A 194 6.25 32.08 -5.17
C ILE A 194 5.66 32.72 -6.43
N LYS A 195 5.90 32.12 -7.60
CA LYS A 195 5.35 32.58 -8.87
C LYS A 195 4.43 31.54 -9.47
N ILE A 196 3.27 31.97 -9.99
CA ILE A 196 2.44 31.15 -10.87
C ILE A 196 3.10 31.13 -12.27
N GLU A 197 3.56 29.97 -12.71
CA GLU A 197 4.18 29.81 -14.03
C GLU A 197 3.18 29.48 -15.14
N ARG A 198 2.18 28.68 -14.79
CA ARG A 198 1.20 28.20 -15.77
C ARG A 198 -0.12 27.90 -15.11
N ILE A 199 -1.19 28.31 -15.74
CA ILE A 199 -2.57 27.96 -15.40
C ILE A 199 -3.16 27.17 -16.57
N THR A 200 -3.84 26.08 -16.27
CA THR A 200 -4.61 25.28 -17.23
C THR A 200 -5.99 24.99 -16.60
N ASP A 201 -6.94 24.52 -17.39
CA ASP A 201 -8.30 24.19 -16.92
C ASP A 201 -8.35 23.20 -15.76
N LYS A 202 -7.27 22.43 -15.53
CA LYS A 202 -7.21 21.36 -14.53
C LYS A 202 -6.13 21.55 -13.46
N THR A 203 -5.17 22.42 -13.68
CA THR A 203 -3.97 22.50 -12.78
C THR A 203 -3.30 23.85 -12.87
N ILE A 204 -2.66 24.24 -11.75
CA ILE A 204 -1.78 25.40 -11.66
C ILE A 204 -0.36 24.89 -11.40
N THR A 205 0.63 25.50 -12.05
CA THR A 205 2.05 25.22 -11.78
C THR A 205 2.66 26.40 -11.05
N TYR A 206 3.19 26.13 -9.87
CA TYR A 206 3.86 27.10 -9.00
C TYR A 206 5.37 26.89 -9.08
N ARG A 207 6.13 27.99 -8.99
CA ARG A 207 7.59 28.01 -8.85
C ARG A 207 7.95 28.68 -7.53
N HIS A 208 8.74 28.01 -6.71
CA HIS A 208 9.40 28.61 -5.55
C HIS A 208 10.67 29.29 -6.04
N LEU A 209 10.78 30.62 -5.87
CA LEU A 209 11.83 31.42 -6.51
C LEU A 209 13.21 31.19 -5.88
N GLU A 210 13.28 31.08 -4.55
CA GLU A 210 14.54 30.86 -3.83
C GLU A 210 15.14 29.46 -4.13
N GLU A 211 14.30 28.43 -4.11
CA GLU A 211 14.73 27.03 -4.36
C GLU A 211 14.81 26.67 -5.85
N ASP A 212 14.35 27.55 -6.73
CA ASP A 212 14.18 27.35 -8.19
C ASP A 212 13.52 26.02 -8.56
N LYS A 213 12.49 25.61 -7.79
CA LYS A 213 11.77 24.36 -7.94
C LYS A 213 10.32 24.60 -8.32
N LYS A 214 9.76 23.64 -9.07
CA LYS A 214 8.37 23.69 -9.54
C LYS A 214 7.54 22.58 -8.96
N VAL A 215 6.27 22.89 -8.67
CA VAL A 215 5.26 21.91 -8.29
C VAL A 215 3.96 22.17 -9.03
N ARG A 216 3.26 21.09 -9.32
CA ARG A 216 1.94 21.11 -9.94
C ARG A 216 0.89 20.84 -8.84
N GLY A 217 -0.06 21.75 -8.71
CA GLY A 217 -1.22 21.63 -7.82
C GLY A 217 -2.46 21.16 -8.55
#